data_87f19af3275d1d14987fdfa5c62dc41e
#
_entry.id   87f19af3275d1d14987fdfa5c62dc41e
#
_cell.length_a   1.000
_cell.length_b   1.000
_cell.length_c   1.000
_cell.angle_alpha   90.00
_cell.angle_beta   90.00
_cell.angle_gamma   90.00
#
_symmetry.space_group_name_H-M   'P 1'
#
loop_
_entity.id
_entity.type
_entity.pdbx_description
1 polymer ?
#
loop_
_entity_poly.entity_id
_entity_poly.type
_entity_poly.pdbx_seq_one_letter_code
_entity_poly.pdbx_strand_id
1 'polypeptide(L)'
;MRRMRKLATWVTRCSDCAARILRIWIPALATIVVLTGACRAESQRTEATRAGVDLASAICDRLAETGADFGVAYRDLETGAEILLNPDAEFHAASMMKVPVMVRLYRMSESGQLEMDETIEVHNEFVSIYDGSPYSLTRDDDSDSTLYARVGSGATPRELVHLMIRRSSNLATNILIELAEPDSIASMLGAFGAQGMRVLRGVEDIPAYENGLNNTTSARGLLELYTSLGHGDAASPASTTEMMDILLGQEFNDAIPAGLPAGVPVAHKTGWITAVDHDGGIVLPPDGSAYVLVVLTSGVGDESITREAAAAVSRLVWEARQARERTD
;
A
#
# COMPACT_ATOMS: atom_id res chain seq x y z
N MET A 1 30.04 -29.77 17.69
CA MET A 1 29.41 -29.76 19.04
C MET A 1 29.32 -28.33 19.57
N ARG A 2 28.08 -27.89 19.95
CA ARG A 2 27.69 -26.62 20.64
C ARG A 2 27.91 -25.34 19.75
N ARG A 3 26.91 -24.54 19.41
CA ARG A 3 25.70 -24.12 20.13
C ARG A 3 24.59 -23.70 19.14
N MET A 4 23.53 -24.44 19.05
CA MET A 4 22.19 -23.90 18.74
C MET A 4 21.58 -23.43 20.08
N ARG A 5 21.05 -22.27 20.11
CA ARG A 5 20.02 -21.65 21.00
C ARG A 5 20.17 -20.13 20.91
N LYS A 6 19.25 -19.40 20.31
CA LYS A 6 17.93 -19.02 20.86
C LYS A 6 17.15 -18.28 19.76
N LEU A 7 16.19 -18.90 19.18
CA LEU A 7 15.01 -18.21 18.66
C LEU A 7 13.99 -18.25 19.80
N ALA A 8 13.80 -17.16 20.47
CA ALA A 8 12.79 -16.98 21.49
C ALA A 8 11.54 -16.39 20.85
N THR A 9 10.56 -17.24 20.70
CA THR A 9 9.11 -17.03 20.65
C THR A 9 8.65 -15.66 21.16
N TRP A 10 8.10 -14.88 20.25
CA TRP A 10 7.12 -13.84 20.57
C TRP A 10 5.75 -14.28 20.04
N VAL A 11 5.13 -15.21 20.79
CA VAL A 11 3.69 -15.46 20.66
C VAL A 11 3.02 -14.63 21.74
N THR A 12 2.59 -13.43 21.40
CA THR A 12 1.59 -12.71 22.19
C THR A 12 0.23 -12.97 21.54
N ARG A 13 -0.54 -13.84 22.21
CA ARG A 13 -1.93 -14.12 21.86
C ARG A 13 -2.75 -12.82 21.85
N CYS A 14 -3.62 -12.73 20.87
CA CYS A 14 -4.63 -11.70 20.66
C CYS A 14 -5.73 -11.67 21.76
N SER A 15 -5.34 -11.67 23.06
CA SER A 15 -6.30 -11.52 24.17
C SER A 15 -6.49 -10.06 24.62
N ASP A 16 -5.79 -9.10 24.00
CA ASP A 16 -5.83 -7.68 24.41
C ASP A 16 -6.32 -6.71 23.31
N CYS A 17 -6.96 -7.20 22.25
CA CYS A 17 -7.58 -6.30 21.25
C CYS A 17 -8.68 -5.37 21.83
N ALA A 18 -9.26 -5.75 22.95
CA ALA A 18 -10.33 -4.93 23.59
C ALA A 18 -9.83 -3.74 24.42
N ALA A 19 -8.52 -3.64 24.71
CA ALA A 19 -8.01 -2.68 25.70
C ALA A 19 -7.20 -1.49 25.12
N ARG A 20 -7.02 -1.38 23.80
CA ARG A 20 -6.24 -0.30 23.17
C ARG A 20 -7.01 0.63 22.26
N ILE A 21 -8.32 0.73 22.43
CA ILE A 21 -9.13 1.74 21.76
C ILE A 21 -9.23 2.97 22.65
N LEU A 22 -8.69 4.07 22.16
CA LEU A 22 -9.05 5.44 22.41
C LEU A 22 -8.31 6.24 23.48
N ARG A 23 -7.43 7.11 23.05
CA ARG A 23 -7.31 8.47 23.60
C ARG A 23 -7.40 9.48 22.46
N ILE A 24 -8.64 9.89 22.17
CA ILE A 24 -8.89 11.10 21.37
C ILE A 24 -8.86 12.29 22.33
N TRP A 25 -7.95 13.21 22.10
CA TRP A 25 -7.95 14.52 22.73
C TRP A 25 -8.87 15.45 21.94
N ILE A 26 -9.95 15.92 22.59
CA ILE A 26 -10.81 17.00 22.09
C ILE A 26 -10.52 18.23 22.92
N PRO A 27 -10.17 19.38 22.34
CA PRO A 27 -10.16 20.65 23.07
C PRO A 27 -11.60 21.15 23.23
N ALA A 28 -11.95 21.50 24.47
CA ALA A 28 -13.20 22.15 24.82
C ALA A 28 -13.12 23.65 24.50
N LEU A 29 -14.12 24.19 23.79
CA LEU A 29 -14.63 25.55 24.03
C LEU A 29 -15.98 25.86 23.36
N ALA A 30 -16.91 26.26 24.20
CA ALA A 30 -18.02 27.24 24.12
C ALA A 30 -19.31 26.92 23.33
N THR A 31 -20.29 26.53 23.96
CA THR A 31 -21.53 27.11 24.54
C THR A 31 -22.49 27.89 23.62
N ILE A 32 -23.77 27.41 23.67
CA ILE A 32 -25.10 28.06 23.58
C ILE A 32 -25.89 27.90 22.27
N VAL A 33 -27.01 27.15 22.44
CA VAL A 33 -28.37 27.26 21.87
C VAL A 33 -28.61 26.69 20.48
N VAL A 34 -29.17 25.51 20.41
CA VAL A 34 -30.51 25.12 19.94
C VAL A 34 -30.78 23.66 20.32
N LEU A 35 -31.66 23.42 21.27
CA LEU A 35 -31.90 22.15 21.96
C LEU A 35 -32.60 21.05 21.15
N THR A 36 -32.81 21.20 19.84
CA THR A 36 -33.41 20.15 18.98
C THR A 36 -32.46 19.55 17.94
N GLY A 37 -31.34 20.21 17.63
CA GLY A 37 -30.31 19.71 16.73
C GLY A 37 -29.20 18.87 17.43
N ALA A 38 -28.93 19.16 18.69
CA ALA A 38 -27.84 18.54 19.44
C ALA A 38 -28.07 17.05 19.73
N CYS A 39 -29.29 16.65 20.09
CA CYS A 39 -29.62 15.24 20.34
C CYS A 39 -29.51 14.37 19.08
N ARG A 40 -29.85 14.91 17.91
CA ARG A 40 -29.77 14.17 16.65
C ARG A 40 -28.32 14.00 16.18
N ALA A 41 -27.49 15.03 16.33
CA ALA A 41 -26.08 15.00 15.99
C ALA A 41 -25.25 14.08 16.93
N GLU A 42 -25.63 14.03 18.21
CA GLU A 42 -24.98 13.17 19.21
C GLU A 42 -25.39 11.69 19.03
N SER A 43 -26.65 11.42 18.68
CA SER A 43 -27.13 10.08 18.30
C SER A 43 -26.44 9.57 17.04
N GLN A 44 -26.35 10.37 15.99
CA GLN A 44 -25.67 10.00 14.74
C GLN A 44 -24.16 9.78 14.94
N ARG A 45 -23.48 10.59 15.78
CA ARG A 45 -22.06 10.35 16.13
C ARG A 45 -21.88 9.04 16.88
N THR A 46 -22.78 8.71 17.80
CA THR A 46 -22.70 7.48 18.60
C THR A 46 -22.94 6.24 17.72
N GLU A 47 -23.88 6.29 16.78
CA GLU A 47 -24.16 5.21 15.83
C GLU A 47 -23.01 5.05 14.82
N ALA A 48 -22.47 6.12 14.26
CA ALA A 48 -21.33 6.07 13.34
C ALA A 48 -20.06 5.51 14.03
N THR A 49 -19.84 5.86 15.31
CA THR A 49 -18.73 5.31 16.10
C THR A 49 -18.94 3.82 16.38
N ARG A 50 -20.17 3.41 16.71
CA ARG A 50 -20.52 2.00 16.96
C ARG A 50 -20.38 1.15 15.70
N ALA A 51 -20.91 1.61 14.57
CA ALA A 51 -20.75 0.92 13.29
C ALA A 51 -19.28 0.77 12.86
N GLY A 52 -18.45 1.78 13.13
CA GLY A 52 -17.01 1.71 12.88
C GLY A 52 -16.29 0.68 13.77
N VAL A 53 -16.68 0.58 15.05
CA VAL A 53 -16.13 -0.44 15.96
C VAL A 53 -16.57 -1.84 15.54
N ASP A 54 -17.83 -2.02 15.16
CA ASP A 54 -18.36 -3.32 14.71
C ASP A 54 -17.64 -3.76 13.41
N LEU A 55 -17.38 -2.86 12.47
CA LEU A 55 -16.63 -3.16 11.24
C LEU A 55 -15.17 -3.51 11.54
N ALA A 56 -14.50 -2.74 12.41
CA ALA A 56 -13.12 -3.03 12.80
C ALA A 56 -12.97 -4.41 13.46
N SER A 57 -13.96 -4.80 14.29
CA SER A 57 -13.99 -6.14 14.90
C SER A 57 -14.17 -7.22 13.85
N ALA A 58 -15.13 -7.06 12.93
CA ALA A 58 -15.37 -8.04 11.86
C ALA A 58 -14.14 -8.24 10.94
N ILE A 59 -13.41 -7.16 10.64
CA ILE A 59 -12.16 -7.22 9.87
C ILE A 59 -11.10 -8.00 10.67
N CYS A 60 -10.94 -7.67 11.96
CA CYS A 60 -9.96 -8.33 12.83
C CYS A 60 -10.24 -9.84 12.94
N ASP A 61 -11.49 -10.23 13.17
CA ASP A 61 -11.90 -11.63 13.28
C ASP A 61 -11.61 -12.40 11.97
N ARG A 62 -11.94 -11.80 10.83
CA ARG A 62 -11.69 -12.42 9.51
C ARG A 62 -10.21 -12.63 9.23
N LEU A 63 -9.37 -11.68 9.58
CA LEU A 63 -7.92 -11.78 9.38
C LEU A 63 -7.28 -12.73 10.39
N ALA A 64 -7.76 -12.77 11.63
CA ALA A 64 -7.27 -13.69 12.66
C ALA A 64 -7.47 -15.18 12.27
N GLU A 65 -8.52 -15.49 11.50
CA GLU A 65 -8.78 -16.85 11.00
C GLU A 65 -7.67 -17.37 10.08
N THR A 66 -6.91 -16.49 9.42
CA THR A 66 -5.80 -16.85 8.54
C THR A 66 -4.56 -17.31 9.28
N GLY A 67 -4.40 -16.91 10.55
CA GLY A 67 -3.17 -17.07 11.32
C GLY A 67 -2.03 -16.15 10.88
N ALA A 68 -2.28 -15.23 9.93
CA ALA A 68 -1.29 -14.27 9.47
C ALA A 68 -1.11 -13.12 10.47
N ASP A 69 0.10 -12.54 10.51
CA ASP A 69 0.28 -11.18 10.99
C ASP A 69 -0.33 -10.22 9.95
N PHE A 70 -1.01 -9.17 10.39
CA PHE A 70 -1.69 -8.24 9.49
C PHE A 70 -1.60 -6.78 9.93
N GLY A 71 -1.68 -5.89 8.93
CA GLY A 71 -1.90 -4.46 9.08
C GLY A 71 -2.98 -4.00 8.12
N VAL A 72 -3.98 -3.25 8.63
CA VAL A 72 -5.07 -2.71 7.81
C VAL A 72 -5.20 -1.22 8.05
N ALA A 73 -5.38 -0.47 6.97
CA ALA A 73 -5.74 0.93 7.03
C ALA A 73 -6.83 1.24 5.99
N TYR A 74 -7.87 1.88 6.45
CA TYR A 74 -8.97 2.41 5.65
C TYR A 74 -9.12 3.90 5.94
N ARG A 75 -9.35 4.70 4.91
CA ARG A 75 -9.73 6.12 5.03
C ARG A 75 -10.74 6.49 3.94
N ASP A 76 -11.86 7.01 4.36
CA ASP A 76 -12.80 7.70 3.49
C ASP A 76 -12.21 9.06 3.10
N LEU A 77 -12.05 9.32 1.80
CA LEU A 77 -11.36 10.52 1.33
C LEU A 77 -12.20 11.80 1.44
N GLU A 78 -13.52 11.68 1.55
CA GLU A 78 -14.41 12.83 1.72
C GLU A 78 -14.56 13.23 3.19
N THR A 79 -14.82 12.24 4.06
CA THR A 79 -15.14 12.48 5.47
C THR A 79 -13.93 12.42 6.39
N GLY A 80 -12.84 11.79 5.96
CA GLY A 80 -11.66 11.48 6.78
C GLY A 80 -11.89 10.39 7.82
N ALA A 81 -12.99 9.64 7.75
CA ALA A 81 -13.26 8.53 8.68
C ALA A 81 -12.27 7.39 8.45
N GLU A 82 -11.72 6.82 9.53
CA GLU A 82 -10.65 5.83 9.48
C GLU A 82 -10.97 4.56 10.26
N ILE A 83 -10.38 3.45 9.79
CA ILE A 83 -10.20 2.20 10.53
C ILE A 83 -8.74 1.82 10.41
N LEU A 84 -8.08 1.62 11.55
CA LEU A 84 -6.67 1.32 11.63
C LEU A 84 -6.45 0.11 12.55
N LEU A 85 -5.91 -0.97 11.97
CA LEU A 85 -5.58 -2.20 12.69
C LEU A 85 -4.09 -2.49 12.46
N ASN A 86 -3.30 -2.53 13.53
CA ASN A 86 -1.84 -2.66 13.48
C ASN A 86 -1.18 -1.73 12.43
N PRO A 87 -1.58 -0.45 12.33
CA PRO A 87 -1.25 0.40 11.19
C PRO A 87 0.24 0.69 11.07
N ASP A 88 0.96 0.65 12.19
CA ASP A 88 2.40 0.99 12.28
C ASP A 88 3.28 -0.27 12.35
N ALA A 89 2.70 -1.47 12.22
CA ALA A 89 3.48 -2.71 12.10
C ALA A 89 4.32 -2.67 10.82
N GLU A 90 5.60 -3.00 10.95
CA GLU A 90 6.53 -3.05 9.83
C GLU A 90 6.41 -4.39 9.09
N PHE A 91 6.25 -4.32 7.76
CA PHE A 91 6.23 -5.45 6.85
C PHE A 91 7.35 -5.30 5.81
N HIS A 92 7.84 -6.41 5.26
CA HIS A 92 8.62 -6.37 4.04
C HIS A 92 7.75 -5.78 2.93
N ALA A 93 8.23 -4.76 2.23
CA ALA A 93 7.38 -4.01 1.30
C ALA A 93 6.90 -4.82 0.08
N ALA A 94 7.63 -5.89 -0.27
CA ALA A 94 7.41 -6.58 -1.54
C ALA A 94 7.27 -5.56 -2.69
N SER A 95 6.33 -5.73 -3.60
CA SER A 95 6.12 -4.77 -4.70
C SER A 95 5.33 -3.50 -4.34
N MET A 96 4.91 -3.32 -3.08
CA MET A 96 4.30 -2.06 -2.64
C MET A 96 5.28 -0.88 -2.72
N MET A 97 6.59 -1.14 -2.62
CA MET A 97 7.63 -0.12 -2.77
C MET A 97 7.68 0.54 -4.16
N LYS A 98 7.04 -0.05 -5.17
CA LYS A 98 6.99 0.48 -6.54
C LYS A 98 6.12 1.74 -6.66
N VAL A 99 5.13 1.92 -5.78
CA VAL A 99 4.27 3.10 -5.79
C VAL A 99 5.05 4.39 -5.44
N PRO A 100 5.81 4.47 -4.34
CA PRO A 100 6.62 5.65 -4.08
C PRO A 100 7.72 5.88 -5.13
N VAL A 101 8.26 4.82 -5.75
CA VAL A 101 9.18 4.98 -6.90
C VAL A 101 8.47 5.70 -8.04
N MET A 102 7.28 5.27 -8.44
CA MET A 102 6.48 5.94 -9.48
C MET A 102 6.24 7.42 -9.14
N VAL A 103 5.75 7.73 -7.94
CA VAL A 103 5.49 9.12 -7.53
C VAL A 103 6.76 9.98 -7.61
N ARG A 104 7.90 9.43 -7.18
CA ARG A 104 9.19 10.14 -7.26
C ARG A 104 9.57 10.48 -8.70
N LEU A 105 9.45 9.53 -9.63
CA LEU A 105 9.79 9.74 -11.04
C LEU A 105 8.92 10.82 -11.69
N TYR A 106 7.61 10.84 -11.41
CA TYR A 106 6.73 11.90 -11.90
C TYR A 106 7.11 13.27 -11.34
N ARG A 107 7.47 13.37 -10.07
CA ARG A 107 7.97 14.62 -9.48
C ARG A 107 9.31 15.07 -10.06
N MET A 108 10.18 14.13 -10.41
CA MET A 108 11.44 14.44 -11.12
C MET A 108 11.14 15.00 -12.52
N SER A 109 10.17 14.44 -13.22
CA SER A 109 9.75 14.97 -14.52
C SER A 109 9.20 16.39 -14.41
N GLU A 110 8.38 16.68 -13.42
CA GLU A 110 7.85 18.04 -13.18
C GLU A 110 8.94 19.08 -12.87
N SER A 111 10.02 18.64 -12.24
CA SER A 111 11.18 19.51 -11.95
C SER A 111 12.20 19.58 -13.09
N GLY A 112 11.98 18.88 -14.19
CA GLY A 112 12.89 18.82 -15.34
C GLY A 112 14.15 18.00 -15.07
N GLN A 113 14.14 17.14 -14.05
CA GLN A 113 15.23 16.21 -13.73
C GLN A 113 15.16 14.90 -14.51
N LEU A 114 14.01 14.58 -15.08
CA LEU A 114 13.76 13.35 -15.84
C LEU A 114 12.83 13.64 -17.02
N GLU A 115 13.21 13.17 -18.19
CA GLU A 115 12.34 13.18 -19.39
C GLU A 115 11.63 11.82 -19.51
N MET A 116 10.31 11.79 -19.24
CA MET A 116 9.53 10.55 -19.21
C MET A 116 9.46 9.82 -20.56
N ASP A 117 9.66 10.54 -21.65
CA ASP A 117 9.55 10.03 -23.02
C ASP A 117 10.91 9.89 -23.74
N GLU A 118 12.01 10.23 -23.09
CA GLU A 118 13.37 9.97 -23.60
C GLU A 118 13.73 8.50 -23.44
N THR A 119 14.32 7.91 -24.47
CA THR A 119 14.74 6.51 -24.46
C THR A 119 15.98 6.32 -23.60
N ILE A 120 15.91 5.42 -22.63
CA ILE A 120 17.02 4.94 -21.82
C ILE A 120 17.34 3.47 -22.14
N GLU A 121 18.55 3.02 -21.82
CA GLU A 121 18.95 1.63 -22.03
C GLU A 121 18.22 0.68 -21.09
N VAL A 122 17.70 -0.43 -21.61
CA VAL A 122 17.24 -1.56 -20.83
C VAL A 122 18.43 -2.46 -20.53
N HIS A 123 18.89 -2.47 -19.30
CA HIS A 123 20.00 -3.31 -18.83
C HIS A 123 19.55 -4.28 -17.74
N ASN A 124 20.31 -5.34 -17.52
CA ASN A 124 20.07 -6.34 -16.47
C ASN A 124 21.37 -6.66 -15.73
N GLU A 125 22.12 -5.62 -15.41
CA GLU A 125 23.31 -5.67 -14.55
C GLU A 125 23.17 -4.57 -13.49
N PHE A 126 23.13 -4.98 -12.22
CA PHE A 126 22.94 -4.09 -11.07
C PHE A 126 24.04 -4.33 -10.05
N VAL A 127 24.14 -3.42 -9.09
CA VAL A 127 25.16 -3.49 -8.04
C VAL A 127 24.49 -3.52 -6.68
N SER A 128 24.88 -4.49 -5.84
CA SER A 128 24.36 -4.59 -4.47
C SER A 128 24.71 -3.35 -3.65
N ILE A 129 23.75 -2.81 -2.93
CA ILE A 129 23.96 -1.68 -2.03
C ILE A 129 24.74 -2.08 -0.77
N TYR A 130 24.89 -3.38 -0.50
CA TYR A 130 25.60 -3.88 0.68
C TYR A 130 27.11 -3.92 0.49
N ASP A 131 27.56 -4.59 -0.57
CA ASP A 131 28.99 -4.89 -0.76
C ASP A 131 29.54 -4.50 -2.15
N GLY A 132 28.69 -3.93 -3.01
CA GLY A 132 29.09 -3.53 -4.36
C GLY A 132 29.22 -4.70 -5.35
N SER A 133 28.82 -5.92 -4.96
CA SER A 133 28.86 -7.06 -5.88
C SER A 133 27.83 -6.91 -7.01
N PRO A 134 28.15 -7.34 -8.23
CA PRO A 134 27.22 -7.33 -9.35
C PRO A 134 26.17 -8.42 -9.17
N TYR A 135 24.93 -8.12 -9.59
CA TYR A 135 23.84 -9.11 -9.70
C TYR A 135 22.97 -8.81 -10.91
N SER A 136 22.20 -9.79 -11.33
CA SER A 136 21.22 -9.65 -12.40
C SER A 136 19.97 -10.45 -12.05
N LEU A 137 18.84 -10.05 -12.63
CA LEU A 137 17.56 -10.72 -12.44
C LEU A 137 17.40 -11.88 -13.42
N THR A 138 16.64 -12.88 -13.01
CA THR A 138 16.24 -13.98 -13.87
C THR A 138 14.86 -13.75 -14.44
N ARG A 139 14.71 -14.08 -15.73
CA ARG A 139 13.44 -13.92 -16.45
C ARG A 139 12.30 -14.72 -15.81
N ASP A 140 12.62 -15.91 -15.29
CA ASP A 140 11.62 -16.86 -14.81
C ASP A 140 11.07 -16.48 -13.42
N ASP A 141 11.79 -15.61 -12.68
CA ASP A 141 11.39 -15.12 -11.37
C ASP A 141 10.69 -13.74 -11.43
N ASP A 142 10.59 -13.14 -12.62
CA ASP A 142 9.89 -11.86 -12.82
C ASP A 142 8.44 -12.06 -13.25
N SER A 143 7.52 -11.30 -12.69
CA SER A 143 6.10 -11.30 -13.06
C SER A 143 5.88 -10.83 -14.52
N ASP A 144 6.80 -10.04 -15.08
CA ASP A 144 6.81 -9.64 -16.48
C ASP A 144 8.09 -10.07 -17.18
N SER A 145 8.02 -11.12 -17.96
CA SER A 145 9.16 -11.64 -18.74
C SER A 145 9.41 -10.90 -20.06
N THR A 146 8.55 -9.94 -20.45
CA THR A 146 8.60 -9.35 -21.80
C THR A 146 9.76 -8.37 -21.97
N LEU A 147 10.11 -7.64 -20.91
CA LEU A 147 11.18 -6.63 -20.95
C LEU A 147 12.57 -7.24 -21.18
N TYR A 148 12.80 -8.51 -20.75
CA TYR A 148 14.09 -9.19 -20.92
C TYR A 148 14.50 -9.36 -22.39
N ALA A 149 13.55 -9.42 -23.32
CA ALA A 149 13.82 -9.47 -24.75
C ALA A 149 14.36 -8.12 -25.30
N ARG A 150 14.32 -7.06 -24.49
CA ARG A 150 14.76 -5.70 -24.85
C ARG A 150 16.08 -5.32 -24.20
N VAL A 151 16.74 -6.20 -23.45
CA VAL A 151 18.06 -5.93 -22.86
C VAL A 151 19.05 -5.57 -23.97
N GLY A 152 19.81 -4.48 -23.80
CA GLY A 152 20.67 -3.87 -24.80
C GLY A 152 19.94 -2.99 -25.83
N SER A 153 18.63 -2.77 -25.67
CA SER A 153 17.85 -1.83 -26.48
C SER A 153 17.24 -0.73 -25.60
N GLY A 154 16.33 0.07 -26.13
CA GLY A 154 15.77 1.20 -25.39
C GLY A 154 14.33 0.99 -24.94
N ALA A 155 13.97 1.63 -23.83
CA ALA A 155 12.60 1.86 -23.37
C ALA A 155 12.51 3.27 -22.77
N THR A 156 11.32 3.87 -22.72
CA THR A 156 11.15 5.14 -22.03
C THR A 156 10.86 4.91 -20.53
N PRO A 157 11.22 5.84 -19.63
CA PRO A 157 10.79 5.77 -18.23
C PRO A 157 9.29 5.56 -18.07
N ARG A 158 8.47 6.18 -18.91
CA ARG A 158 7.02 6.01 -18.94
C ARG A 158 6.61 4.56 -19.21
N GLU A 159 7.18 3.93 -20.25
CA GLU A 159 6.92 2.52 -20.54
C GLU A 159 7.34 1.62 -19.37
N LEU A 160 8.49 1.87 -18.77
CA LEU A 160 9.00 1.10 -17.63
C LEU A 160 8.10 1.26 -16.39
N VAL A 161 7.59 2.46 -16.11
CA VAL A 161 6.62 2.69 -15.02
C VAL A 161 5.34 1.90 -15.24
N HIS A 162 4.81 1.84 -16.49
CA HIS A 162 3.65 1.01 -16.79
C HIS A 162 3.90 -0.47 -16.50
N LEU A 163 5.05 -1.02 -16.91
CA LEU A 163 5.42 -2.42 -16.62
C LEU A 163 5.62 -2.65 -15.11
N MET A 164 6.31 -1.74 -14.43
CA MET A 164 6.58 -1.80 -13.00
C MET A 164 5.29 -1.86 -12.16
N ILE A 165 4.29 -1.05 -12.50
CA ILE A 165 3.06 -0.95 -11.72
C ILE A 165 2.03 -2.00 -12.16
N ARG A 166 1.72 -2.09 -13.46
CA ARG A 166 0.61 -2.91 -13.95
C ARG A 166 0.91 -4.40 -13.91
N ARG A 167 2.15 -4.78 -14.22
CA ARG A 167 2.65 -6.17 -14.27
C ARG A 167 3.64 -6.51 -13.17
N SER A 168 3.93 -5.54 -12.34
CA SER A 168 4.92 -5.71 -11.27
C SER A 168 6.32 -6.12 -11.74
N SER A 169 6.75 -5.72 -12.96
CA SER A 169 8.06 -6.06 -13.51
C SER A 169 9.20 -5.68 -12.56
N ASN A 170 10.02 -6.67 -12.21
CA ASN A 170 11.19 -6.48 -11.35
C ASN A 170 12.34 -5.83 -12.11
N LEU A 171 12.53 -6.21 -13.39
CA LEU A 171 13.57 -5.60 -14.25
C LEU A 171 13.30 -4.10 -14.44
N ALA A 172 12.05 -3.73 -14.79
CA ALA A 172 11.67 -2.33 -14.89
C ALA A 172 11.87 -1.58 -13.55
N THR A 173 11.57 -2.25 -12.42
CA THR A 173 11.76 -1.66 -11.09
C THR A 173 13.22 -1.33 -10.82
N ASN A 174 14.15 -2.25 -11.10
CA ASN A 174 15.56 -2.03 -10.81
C ASN A 174 16.15 -0.89 -11.67
N ILE A 175 15.81 -0.82 -12.95
CA ILE A 175 16.21 0.29 -13.81
C ILE A 175 15.67 1.62 -13.27
N LEU A 176 14.40 1.66 -12.85
CA LEU A 176 13.76 2.89 -12.39
C LEU A 176 14.21 3.33 -11.00
N ILE A 177 14.58 2.40 -10.11
CA ILE A 177 15.04 2.74 -8.77
C ILE A 177 16.41 3.40 -8.79
N GLU A 178 17.28 3.05 -9.75
CA GLU A 178 18.54 3.74 -9.97
C GLU A 178 18.34 5.21 -10.35
N LEU A 179 17.29 5.52 -11.14
CA LEU A 179 16.93 6.89 -11.49
C LEU A 179 16.27 7.64 -10.33
N ALA A 180 15.45 6.96 -9.55
CA ALA A 180 14.59 7.59 -8.54
C ALA A 180 15.36 8.04 -7.28
N GLU A 181 16.57 7.55 -7.05
CA GLU A 181 17.42 7.87 -5.91
C GLU A 181 16.73 7.59 -4.54
N PRO A 182 16.98 6.45 -3.88
CA PRO A 182 16.28 6.04 -2.65
C PRO A 182 16.22 7.09 -1.54
N ASP A 183 17.27 7.87 -1.31
CA ASP A 183 17.29 8.94 -0.30
C ASP A 183 16.27 10.06 -0.61
N SER A 184 16.09 10.35 -1.89
CA SER A 184 15.08 11.32 -2.34
C SER A 184 13.66 10.80 -2.16
N ILE A 185 13.45 9.48 -2.32
CA ILE A 185 12.16 8.83 -2.01
C ILE A 185 11.86 8.94 -0.52
N ALA A 186 12.82 8.68 0.37
CA ALA A 186 12.64 8.79 1.82
C ALA A 186 12.23 10.22 2.23
N SER A 187 12.87 11.24 1.65
CA SER A 187 12.53 12.64 1.90
C SER A 187 11.09 12.97 1.45
N MET A 188 10.68 12.47 0.29
CA MET A 188 9.33 12.64 -0.26
C MET A 188 8.28 11.95 0.63
N LEU A 189 8.51 10.70 1.04
CA LEU A 189 7.62 9.96 1.93
C LEU A 189 7.45 10.68 3.27
N GLY A 190 8.53 11.25 3.82
CA GLY A 190 8.47 12.08 5.02
C GLY A 190 7.55 13.29 4.86
N ALA A 191 7.57 13.95 3.70
CA ALA A 191 6.71 15.10 3.40
C ALA A 191 5.22 14.74 3.30
N PHE A 192 4.89 13.51 2.89
CA PHE A 192 3.51 12.99 2.87
C PHE A 192 3.05 12.42 4.22
N GLY A 193 3.90 12.39 5.24
CA GLY A 193 3.58 11.70 6.49
C GLY A 193 3.58 10.18 6.39
N ALA A 194 4.06 9.63 5.27
CA ALA A 194 4.13 8.19 4.97
C ALA A 194 5.31 7.53 5.71
N GLN A 195 5.40 7.77 7.02
CA GLN A 195 6.42 7.19 7.89
C GLN A 195 6.22 5.68 8.02
N GLY A 196 7.33 4.93 8.17
CA GLY A 196 7.29 3.47 8.21
C GLY A 196 7.45 2.82 6.83
N MET A 197 7.58 3.62 5.76
CA MET A 197 7.96 3.13 4.44
C MET A 197 9.44 3.43 4.18
N ARG A 198 10.17 2.44 3.68
CA ARG A 198 11.56 2.59 3.23
C ARG A 198 11.75 1.91 1.88
N VAL A 199 12.37 2.62 0.97
CA VAL A 199 12.86 2.09 -0.29
C VAL A 199 14.37 2.26 -0.27
N LEU A 200 15.11 1.16 -0.22
CA LEU A 200 16.58 1.17 -0.06
C LEU A 200 17.29 0.57 -1.27
N ARG A 201 16.75 -0.53 -1.81
CA ARG A 201 17.46 -1.39 -2.78
C ARG A 201 16.56 -1.81 -3.92
N GLY A 202 17.20 -2.25 -4.98
CA GLY A 202 16.53 -2.99 -6.05
C GLY A 202 15.95 -4.33 -5.59
N VAL A 203 15.13 -4.91 -6.44
CA VAL A 203 14.57 -6.25 -6.24
C VAL A 203 15.71 -7.26 -6.44
N GLU A 204 15.72 -8.34 -5.66
CA GLU A 204 16.69 -9.45 -5.72
C GLU A 204 18.17 -9.08 -5.45
N ASP A 205 18.40 -7.96 -4.82
CA ASP A 205 19.70 -7.70 -4.18
C ASP A 205 19.82 -8.59 -2.93
N ILE A 206 20.22 -9.85 -3.16
CA ILE A 206 20.29 -10.89 -2.11
C ILE A 206 21.30 -10.53 -1.03
N PRO A 207 22.54 -10.05 -1.33
CA PRO A 207 23.46 -9.64 -0.29
C PRO A 207 22.88 -8.57 0.64
N ALA A 208 22.17 -7.58 0.11
CA ALA A 208 21.52 -6.56 0.93
C ALA A 208 20.35 -7.14 1.74
N TYR A 209 19.55 -8.04 1.16
CA TYR A 209 18.45 -8.72 1.84
C TYR A 209 18.93 -9.51 3.05
N GLU A 210 19.95 -10.35 2.88
CA GLU A 210 20.52 -11.20 3.93
C GLU A 210 21.18 -10.39 5.08
N ASN A 211 21.57 -9.14 4.79
CA ASN A 211 22.14 -8.21 5.76
C ASN A 211 21.13 -7.20 6.32
N GLY A 212 19.82 -7.44 6.13
CA GLY A 212 18.74 -6.68 6.76
C GLY A 212 18.46 -5.32 6.10
N LEU A 213 19.08 -5.02 4.94
CA LEU A 213 18.82 -3.81 4.16
C LEU A 213 17.56 -4.00 3.30
N ASN A 214 16.40 -4.04 3.95
CA ASN A 214 15.14 -4.36 3.30
C ASN A 214 14.28 -3.13 2.98
N ASN A 215 13.57 -3.20 1.86
CA ASN A 215 12.45 -2.31 1.60
C ASN A 215 11.32 -2.69 2.56
N THR A 216 10.82 -1.73 3.33
CA THR A 216 9.76 -1.94 4.32
C THR A 216 8.59 -1.02 4.08
N THR A 217 7.42 -1.44 4.60
CA THR A 217 6.19 -0.66 4.54
C THR A 217 5.35 -0.87 5.79
N SER A 218 4.38 0.02 5.99
CA SER A 218 3.32 -0.11 6.98
C SER A 218 1.98 0.26 6.36
N ALA A 219 0.89 -0.22 6.96
CA ALA A 219 -0.45 0.12 6.46
C ALA A 219 -0.72 1.63 6.54
N ARG A 220 -0.24 2.31 7.60
CA ARG A 220 -0.31 3.76 7.71
C ARG A 220 0.49 4.47 6.64
N GLY A 221 1.73 4.03 6.39
CA GLY A 221 2.59 4.67 5.39
C GLY A 221 1.96 4.65 4.00
N LEU A 222 1.40 3.50 3.60
CA LEU A 222 0.65 3.37 2.35
C LEU A 222 -0.64 4.18 2.35
N LEU A 223 -1.38 4.22 3.48
CA LEU A 223 -2.58 5.04 3.62
C LEU A 223 -2.29 6.51 3.31
N GLU A 224 -1.24 7.09 3.88
CA GLU A 224 -0.87 8.48 3.65
C GLU A 224 -0.44 8.73 2.20
N LEU A 225 0.34 7.81 1.62
CA LEU A 225 0.75 7.91 0.22
C LEU A 225 -0.44 7.87 -0.74
N TYR A 226 -1.35 6.90 -0.58
CA TYR A 226 -2.54 6.79 -1.41
C TYR A 226 -3.55 7.93 -1.15
N THR A 227 -3.62 8.44 0.08
CA THR A 227 -4.43 9.64 0.39
C THR A 227 -3.90 10.86 -0.37
N SER A 228 -2.58 11.06 -0.39
CA SER A 228 -1.97 12.16 -1.15
C SER A 228 -2.23 12.02 -2.66
N LEU A 229 -2.22 10.80 -3.21
CA LEU A 229 -2.61 10.54 -4.60
C LEU A 229 -4.10 10.84 -4.84
N GLY A 230 -4.97 10.35 -3.97
CA GLY A 230 -6.43 10.52 -4.09
C GLY A 230 -6.89 11.97 -3.97
N HIS A 231 -6.22 12.78 -3.16
CA HIS A 231 -6.49 14.23 -3.03
C HIS A 231 -5.79 15.07 -4.11
N GLY A 232 -4.90 14.48 -4.92
CA GLY A 232 -4.13 15.21 -5.93
C GLY A 232 -2.94 15.99 -5.38
N ASP A 233 -2.51 15.71 -4.14
CA ASP A 233 -1.42 16.42 -3.46
C ASP A 233 -0.05 15.76 -3.73
N ALA A 234 -0.03 14.57 -4.33
CA ALA A 234 1.21 13.83 -4.58
C ALA A 234 2.08 14.46 -5.66
N ALA A 235 1.46 15.07 -6.69
CA ALA A 235 2.12 15.66 -7.85
C ALA A 235 1.17 16.67 -8.53
N SER A 236 1.54 17.22 -9.70
CA SER A 236 0.64 18.07 -10.48
C SER A 236 -0.63 17.31 -10.89
N PRO A 237 -1.73 18.01 -11.21
CA PRO A 237 -2.97 17.36 -11.66
C PRO A 237 -2.78 16.42 -12.86
N ALA A 238 -1.91 16.76 -13.81
CA ALA A 238 -1.64 15.95 -14.99
C ALA A 238 -0.91 14.66 -14.60
N SER A 239 0.17 14.76 -13.80
CA SER A 239 0.92 13.60 -13.30
C SER A 239 0.08 12.71 -12.40
N THR A 240 -0.76 13.30 -11.54
CA THR A 240 -1.66 12.53 -10.67
C THR A 240 -2.68 11.75 -11.50
N THR A 241 -3.28 12.35 -12.52
CA THR A 241 -4.22 11.65 -13.42
C THR A 241 -3.53 10.46 -14.08
N GLU A 242 -2.33 10.66 -14.63
CA GLU A 242 -1.59 9.59 -15.29
C GLU A 242 -1.20 8.46 -14.33
N MET A 243 -0.72 8.79 -13.13
CA MET A 243 -0.40 7.78 -12.10
C MET A 243 -1.65 6.98 -11.67
N MET A 244 -2.79 7.65 -11.53
CA MET A 244 -4.08 6.99 -11.25
C MET A 244 -4.48 6.04 -12.39
N ASP A 245 -4.35 6.44 -13.65
CA ASP A 245 -4.65 5.60 -14.82
C ASP A 245 -3.72 4.38 -14.88
N ILE A 246 -2.46 4.54 -14.50
CA ILE A 246 -1.50 3.44 -14.41
C ILE A 246 -1.91 2.44 -13.32
N LEU A 247 -2.28 2.93 -12.13
CA LEU A 247 -2.74 2.09 -11.01
C LEU A 247 -4.07 1.39 -11.32
N LEU A 248 -5.01 2.06 -12.02
CA LEU A 248 -6.26 1.46 -12.52
C LEU A 248 -6.02 0.32 -13.51
N GLY A 249 -4.88 0.33 -14.17
CA GLY A 249 -4.46 -0.71 -15.09
C GLY A 249 -3.79 -1.91 -14.45
N GLN A 250 -3.81 -2.08 -13.12
CA GLN A 250 -3.25 -3.25 -12.43
C GLN A 250 -3.84 -4.55 -12.99
N GLU A 251 -2.98 -5.54 -13.30
CA GLU A 251 -3.40 -6.80 -13.92
C GLU A 251 -3.71 -7.90 -12.88
N PHE A 252 -3.26 -7.78 -11.63
CA PHE A 252 -3.51 -8.73 -10.53
C PHE A 252 -4.66 -8.25 -9.65
N ASN A 253 -5.86 -8.84 -9.80
CA ASN A 253 -7.11 -8.32 -9.23
C ASN A 253 -7.80 -9.32 -8.28
N ASP A 254 -7.05 -10.24 -7.70
CA ASP A 254 -7.54 -11.36 -6.88
C ASP A 254 -7.63 -11.07 -5.36
N ALA A 255 -7.30 -9.84 -4.94
CA ALA A 255 -7.39 -9.40 -3.55
C ALA A 255 -8.48 -8.32 -3.35
N ILE A 256 -8.13 -7.04 -3.11
CA ILE A 256 -9.12 -5.96 -2.88
C ILE A 256 -10.19 -5.91 -3.97
N PRO A 257 -9.89 -5.92 -5.28
CA PRO A 257 -10.92 -5.87 -6.32
C PRO A 257 -11.89 -7.06 -6.29
N ALA A 258 -11.40 -8.26 -5.92
CA ALA A 258 -12.24 -9.46 -5.84
C ALA A 258 -13.33 -9.40 -4.76
N GLY A 259 -13.21 -8.51 -3.79
CA GLY A 259 -14.21 -8.26 -2.75
C GLY A 259 -15.31 -7.28 -3.14
N LEU A 260 -15.18 -6.61 -4.28
CA LEU A 260 -16.08 -5.54 -4.73
C LEU A 260 -17.07 -6.02 -5.78
N PRO A 261 -18.21 -5.31 -5.96
CA PRO A 261 -19.08 -5.55 -7.10
C PRO A 261 -18.34 -5.38 -8.43
N ALA A 262 -18.74 -6.16 -9.43
CA ALA A 262 -18.13 -6.09 -10.76
C ALA A 262 -18.20 -4.66 -11.34
N GLY A 263 -17.06 -4.18 -11.85
CA GLY A 263 -16.97 -2.87 -12.48
C GLY A 263 -16.67 -1.69 -11.55
N VAL A 264 -16.50 -1.91 -10.24
CA VAL A 264 -15.97 -0.89 -9.33
C VAL A 264 -14.47 -0.74 -9.59
N PRO A 265 -13.98 0.43 -10.04
CA PRO A 265 -12.58 0.62 -10.34
C PRO A 265 -11.74 0.70 -9.06
N VAL A 266 -10.53 0.14 -9.11
CA VAL A 266 -9.55 0.22 -8.03
C VAL A 266 -8.20 0.63 -8.62
N ALA A 267 -7.69 1.78 -8.20
CA ALA A 267 -6.34 2.21 -8.52
C ALA A 267 -5.40 1.65 -7.44
N HIS A 268 -4.74 0.50 -7.72
CA HIS A 268 -4.05 -0.24 -6.68
C HIS A 268 -2.73 -0.86 -7.11
N LYS A 269 -1.98 -1.36 -6.14
CA LYS A 269 -0.78 -2.16 -6.33
C LYS A 269 -0.80 -3.34 -5.38
N THR A 270 -0.51 -4.52 -5.93
CA THR A 270 -0.26 -5.74 -5.18
C THR A 270 1.22 -5.92 -4.86
N GLY A 271 1.55 -6.73 -3.86
CA GLY A 271 2.93 -7.08 -3.55
C GLY A 271 3.02 -8.42 -2.84
N TRP A 272 3.82 -9.35 -3.38
CA TRP A 272 3.99 -10.67 -2.77
C TRP A 272 5.43 -11.15 -2.86
N ILE A 273 5.84 -11.91 -1.89
CA ILE A 273 7.00 -12.80 -1.81
C ILE A 273 6.61 -13.97 -0.92
N THR A 274 7.48 -14.97 -0.73
CA THR A 274 7.20 -16.10 0.15
C THR A 274 6.64 -15.65 1.50
N ALA A 275 5.43 -16.12 1.83
CA ALA A 275 4.70 -15.83 3.06
C ALA A 275 4.43 -14.34 3.35
N VAL A 276 4.41 -13.50 2.33
CA VAL A 276 4.01 -12.09 2.38
C VAL A 276 3.08 -11.81 1.20
N ASP A 277 1.90 -11.24 1.48
CA ASP A 277 0.94 -10.90 0.44
C ASP A 277 0.21 -9.60 0.82
N HIS A 278 0.20 -8.64 -0.08
CA HIS A 278 -0.27 -7.28 0.15
C HIS A 278 -1.13 -6.80 -1.00
N ASP A 279 -2.11 -5.98 -0.68
CA ASP A 279 -2.80 -5.14 -1.63
C ASP A 279 -3.17 -3.79 -0.99
N GLY A 280 -3.13 -2.73 -1.77
CA GLY A 280 -3.49 -1.40 -1.30
C GLY A 280 -3.73 -0.44 -2.44
N GLY A 281 -4.70 0.44 -2.25
CA GLY A 281 -5.07 1.39 -3.28
C GLY A 281 -6.28 2.25 -2.94
N ILE A 282 -6.77 2.94 -3.97
CA ILE A 282 -7.92 3.83 -3.95
C ILE A 282 -9.07 3.15 -4.67
N VAL A 283 -10.15 2.87 -3.96
CA VAL A 283 -11.40 2.37 -4.54
C VAL A 283 -12.23 3.58 -4.97
N LEU A 284 -12.80 3.50 -6.17
CA LEU A 284 -13.56 4.57 -6.81
C LEU A 284 -15.01 4.13 -7.04
N PRO A 285 -15.90 4.22 -6.03
CA PRO A 285 -17.31 3.90 -6.19
C PRO A 285 -18.01 4.80 -7.23
N PRO A 286 -19.06 4.32 -7.90
CA PRO A 286 -19.77 5.09 -8.94
C PRO A 286 -20.43 6.38 -8.43
N ASP A 287 -20.71 6.48 -7.13
CA ASP A 287 -21.28 7.66 -6.46
C ASP A 287 -20.25 8.78 -6.22
N GLY A 288 -18.96 8.50 -6.49
CA GLY A 288 -17.85 9.43 -6.31
C GLY A 288 -17.23 9.43 -4.91
N SER A 289 -17.74 8.63 -3.97
CA SER A 289 -17.26 8.55 -2.58
C SER A 289 -15.97 7.71 -2.45
N ALA A 290 -14.85 8.20 -2.98
CA ALA A 290 -13.58 7.48 -3.01
C ALA A 290 -13.02 7.17 -1.60
N TYR A 291 -12.34 6.04 -1.46
CA TYR A 291 -11.65 5.67 -0.22
C TYR A 291 -10.36 4.91 -0.46
N VAL A 292 -9.44 5.01 0.47
CA VAL A 292 -8.22 4.19 0.51
C VAL A 292 -8.48 2.93 1.34
N LEU A 293 -8.02 1.79 0.83
CA LEU A 293 -7.94 0.54 1.58
C LEU A 293 -6.56 -0.09 1.37
N VAL A 294 -5.93 -0.48 2.47
CA VAL A 294 -4.64 -1.19 2.51
C VAL A 294 -4.82 -2.43 3.37
N VAL A 295 -4.41 -3.58 2.85
CA VAL A 295 -4.37 -4.86 3.57
C VAL A 295 -2.98 -5.46 3.38
N LEU A 296 -2.23 -5.58 4.47
CA LEU A 296 -0.90 -6.18 4.50
C LEU A 296 -0.97 -7.46 5.32
N THR A 297 -0.35 -8.54 4.82
CA THR A 297 -0.29 -9.82 5.54
C THR A 297 1.11 -10.43 5.45
N SER A 298 1.48 -11.20 6.49
CA SER A 298 2.71 -11.98 6.49
C SER A 298 2.58 -13.25 7.37
N GLY A 299 3.49 -14.21 7.17
CA GLY A 299 3.56 -15.42 7.99
C GLY A 299 2.74 -16.61 7.48
N VAL A 300 1.96 -16.48 6.41
CA VAL A 300 1.18 -17.55 5.78
C VAL A 300 1.69 -17.81 4.37
N GLY A 301 2.10 -19.05 4.10
CA GLY A 301 2.69 -19.44 2.82
C GLY A 301 1.68 -19.74 1.71
N ASP A 302 0.41 -19.92 2.05
CA ASP A 302 -0.66 -20.11 1.05
C ASP A 302 -1.30 -18.75 0.72
N GLU A 303 -0.90 -18.18 -0.40
CA GLU A 303 -1.37 -16.88 -0.88
C GLU A 303 -2.89 -16.85 -1.15
N SER A 304 -3.52 -17.99 -1.43
CA SER A 304 -4.97 -18.05 -1.67
C SER A 304 -5.76 -17.68 -0.40
N ILE A 305 -5.25 -18.05 0.78
CA ILE A 305 -5.85 -17.73 2.07
C ILE A 305 -5.79 -16.22 2.34
N THR A 306 -4.64 -15.59 2.10
CA THR A 306 -4.42 -14.17 2.37
C THR A 306 -5.14 -13.28 1.37
N ARG A 307 -5.17 -13.66 0.09
CA ARG A 307 -5.94 -12.94 -0.96
C ARG A 307 -7.44 -13.02 -0.73
N GLU A 308 -7.96 -14.21 -0.39
CA GLU A 308 -9.38 -14.36 -0.03
C GLU A 308 -9.73 -13.53 1.22
N ALA A 309 -8.85 -13.46 2.20
CA ALA A 309 -9.06 -12.63 3.39
C ALA A 309 -9.05 -11.13 3.03
N ALA A 310 -8.13 -10.67 2.18
CA ALA A 310 -8.12 -9.30 1.68
C ALA A 310 -9.40 -8.95 0.89
N ALA A 311 -9.87 -9.86 0.04
CA ALA A 311 -11.14 -9.72 -0.66
C ALA A 311 -12.33 -9.64 0.31
N ALA A 312 -12.34 -10.47 1.37
CA ALA A 312 -13.37 -10.43 2.40
C ALA A 312 -13.35 -9.11 3.18
N VAL A 313 -12.17 -8.58 3.53
CA VAL A 313 -12.02 -7.25 4.15
C VAL A 313 -12.59 -6.16 3.23
N SER A 314 -12.23 -6.19 1.95
CA SER A 314 -12.76 -5.24 0.96
C SER A 314 -14.29 -5.28 0.88
N ARG A 315 -14.89 -6.48 0.88
CA ARG A 315 -16.34 -6.68 0.89
C ARG A 315 -16.99 -6.12 2.16
N LEU A 316 -16.42 -6.38 3.34
CA LEU A 316 -16.91 -5.84 4.61
C LEU A 316 -16.93 -4.31 4.62
N VAL A 317 -15.86 -3.69 4.12
CA VAL A 317 -15.78 -2.22 3.99
C VAL A 317 -16.84 -1.70 3.04
N TRP A 318 -17.00 -2.32 1.86
CA TRP A 318 -18.01 -1.96 0.88
C TRP A 318 -19.44 -2.04 1.44
N GLU A 319 -19.80 -3.16 2.05
CA GLU A 319 -21.14 -3.39 2.62
C GLU A 319 -21.45 -2.39 3.75
N ALA A 320 -20.47 -2.09 4.61
CA ALA A 320 -20.64 -1.12 5.68
C ALA A 320 -20.87 0.30 5.15
N ARG A 321 -20.19 0.69 4.06
CA ARG A 321 -20.41 1.98 3.39
C ARG A 321 -21.82 2.06 2.81
N GLN A 322 -22.22 1.05 2.06
CA GLN A 322 -23.55 0.97 1.47
C GLN A 322 -24.69 0.96 2.51
N ALA A 323 -24.45 0.43 3.71
CA ALA A 323 -25.42 0.47 4.79
C ALA A 323 -25.61 1.88 5.36
N ARG A 324 -24.52 2.69 5.43
CA ARG A 324 -24.59 4.09 5.90
C ARG A 324 -25.36 4.99 4.92
N GLU A 325 -25.09 4.87 3.62
CA GLU A 325 -25.78 5.65 2.58
C GLU A 325 -27.27 5.43 2.53
N ARG A 326 -27.77 4.25 2.96
CA ARG A 326 -29.22 3.96 3.05
C ARG A 326 -29.91 4.56 4.28
N THR A 327 -29.14 5.03 5.25
CA THR A 327 -29.67 5.58 6.52
C THR A 327 -29.60 7.10 6.60
N ASP A 328 -28.82 7.74 5.75
CA ASP A 328 -28.74 9.19 5.57
C ASP A 328 -29.72 9.69 4.51
#